data_92c3a685f04dfa05b59695ba4c1d1ce2
#
_entry.id   92c3a685f04dfa05b59695ba4c1d1ce2
#
_cell.length_a   1.000
_cell.length_b   1.000
_cell.length_c   1.000
_cell.angle_alpha   90.00
_cell.angle_beta   90.00
_cell.angle_gamma   90.00
#
_symmetry.space_group_name_H-M   'P 1'
#
loop_
_entity.id
_entity.type
_entity.pdbx_description
1 polymer ?
#
loop_
_entity_poly.entity_id
_entity_poly.type
_entity_poly.pdbx_seq_one_letter_code
_entity_poly.pdbx_strand_id
1 'polypeptide(L)'
;MTQLAKLLISKGKFVNSEATIIEESVKSIQNSREWLHSQKIDDILDYVDMIGKHWSNNFQKNIGSHSSHVKNFLSKSYLEKKLDIALHGDRHSLDDFIDLGDSELLFHAQPRGVACHWIAGNVNILGIFSAIQSLLTKNVSIIKAPSNYDLLVDLLISLENINTKKISGKKMLECFEVLYIEQSDIKNQKILSDSADIRIAWGGADAIKSITSLPKSPFTEDIIYGPKYSYVIIDEESIQKQQTQLAQKIALDVSTFDQYACSSPHTVFIKTKNPKIISDFSNSLSQAMDDVERILLPKQKETDEKSKEIISIRSEYEIKGKVTSSKNLNWTVIVSDEEGLAQPTFSRVIHVRPFKNNNVI
;
A
#
# COMPACT_ATOMS: atom_id res chain seq x y z
N MET A 1 12.29 24.47 21.36
CA MET A 1 10.91 24.01 21.51
C MET A 1 10.99 22.50 21.49
N THR A 2 10.50 21.83 22.52
CA THR A 2 10.44 20.36 22.59
C THR A 2 9.42 19.93 21.55
N GLN A 3 9.88 19.22 20.50
CA GLN A 3 8.99 18.68 19.50
C GLN A 3 8.14 17.60 20.16
N LEU A 4 6.83 17.69 19.99
CA LEU A 4 5.87 16.82 20.63
C LEU A 4 5.44 15.73 19.64
N ALA A 5 5.53 14.48 20.06
CA ALA A 5 4.78 13.42 19.43
C ALA A 5 3.31 13.57 19.80
N LYS A 6 2.42 13.13 18.91
CA LYS A 6 0.98 13.13 19.15
C LYS A 6 0.48 11.70 19.24
N LEU A 7 -0.16 11.37 20.35
CA LEU A 7 -0.79 10.08 20.55
C LEU A 7 -2.22 10.16 20.00
N LEU A 8 -2.55 9.31 19.04
CA LEU A 8 -3.84 9.32 18.35
C LEU A 8 -4.75 8.20 18.83
N ILE A 9 -4.24 6.98 18.91
CA ILE A 9 -4.95 5.82 19.47
C ILE A 9 -4.05 5.16 20.50
N SER A 10 -4.57 4.93 21.70
CA SER A 10 -3.89 4.19 22.77
C SER A 10 -4.88 3.45 23.66
N LYS A 11 -4.48 2.25 24.11
CA LYS A 11 -5.27 1.41 25.02
C LYS A 11 -6.71 1.19 24.53
N GLY A 12 -6.87 0.99 23.21
CA GLY A 12 -8.16 0.79 22.58
C GLY A 12 -9.08 2.00 22.55
N LYS A 13 -8.52 3.23 22.60
CA LYS A 13 -9.31 4.47 22.58
C LYS A 13 -8.66 5.54 21.71
N PHE A 14 -9.49 6.38 21.11
CA PHE A 14 -9.03 7.64 20.54
C PHE A 14 -8.65 8.62 21.65
N VAL A 15 -7.43 9.12 21.61
CA VAL A 15 -6.88 9.99 22.67
C VAL A 15 -6.64 11.40 22.14
N ASN A 16 -5.98 11.54 20.99
CA ASN A 16 -5.62 12.82 20.35
C ASN A 16 -4.92 13.80 21.30
N SER A 17 -3.93 13.31 22.04
CA SER A 17 -3.17 14.09 23.01
C SER A 17 -1.73 14.29 22.59
N GLU A 18 -1.16 15.43 22.97
CA GLU A 18 0.27 15.66 22.86
C GLU A 18 1.03 14.75 23.83
N ALA A 19 2.14 14.17 23.36
CA ALA A 19 3.02 13.33 24.15
C ALA A 19 4.47 13.78 23.98
N THR A 20 5.17 13.98 25.08
CA THR A 20 6.59 14.35 25.05
C THR A 20 7.47 13.11 24.81
N ILE A 21 7.02 11.95 25.29
CA ILE A 21 7.74 10.66 25.26
C ILE A 21 6.72 9.55 25.06
N ILE A 22 7.04 8.56 24.23
CA ILE A 22 6.12 7.49 23.82
C ILE A 22 6.31 6.17 24.55
N GLU A 23 7.18 6.09 25.56
CA GLU A 23 7.48 4.82 26.28
C GLU A 23 6.24 4.19 26.92
N GLU A 24 5.28 4.96 27.37
CA GLU A 24 4.03 4.40 27.94
C GLU A 24 3.19 3.67 26.89
N SER A 25 3.12 4.21 25.66
CA SER A 25 2.43 3.56 24.55
C SER A 25 3.10 2.24 24.18
N VAL A 26 4.43 2.24 24.15
CA VAL A 26 5.21 1.03 23.87
C VAL A 26 4.96 -0.05 24.93
N LYS A 27 4.93 0.33 26.21
CA LYS A 27 4.61 -0.62 27.29
C LYS A 27 3.17 -1.11 27.24
N SER A 28 2.24 -0.23 26.88
CA SER A 28 0.82 -0.56 26.79
C SER A 28 0.52 -1.67 25.81
N ILE A 29 1.10 -1.60 24.62
CA ILE A 29 0.80 -2.54 23.52
C ILE A 29 1.24 -3.98 23.87
N GLN A 30 2.27 -4.13 24.68
CA GLN A 30 2.77 -5.45 25.09
C GLN A 30 1.72 -6.27 25.84
N ASN A 31 0.81 -5.62 26.58
CA ASN A 31 -0.25 -6.30 27.32
C ASN A 31 -1.27 -7.02 26.41
N SER A 32 -1.38 -6.58 25.14
CA SER A 32 -2.32 -7.18 24.18
C SER A 32 -1.73 -8.38 23.42
N ARG A 33 -0.42 -8.63 23.52
CA ARG A 33 0.27 -9.70 22.78
C ARG A 33 -0.29 -11.08 23.11
N GLU A 34 -0.39 -11.42 24.40
CA GLU A 34 -0.85 -12.74 24.85
C GLU A 34 -2.29 -13.00 24.41
N TRP A 35 -3.14 -11.98 24.53
CA TRP A 35 -4.52 -12.09 24.08
C TRP A 35 -4.60 -12.35 22.57
N LEU A 36 -3.88 -11.57 21.74
CA LEU A 36 -3.89 -11.75 20.29
C LEU A 36 -3.31 -13.11 19.88
N HIS A 37 -2.22 -13.53 20.52
CA HIS A 37 -1.60 -14.83 20.26
C HIS A 37 -2.55 -15.99 20.55
N SER A 38 -3.40 -15.88 21.59
CA SER A 38 -4.38 -16.91 21.96
C SER A 38 -5.58 -17.02 20.99
N GLN A 39 -5.79 -16.03 20.09
CA GLN A 39 -6.88 -16.10 19.14
C GLN A 39 -6.56 -17.06 18.00
N LYS A 40 -7.55 -17.88 17.58
CA LYS A 40 -7.40 -18.77 16.42
C LYS A 40 -7.37 -17.98 15.13
N ILE A 41 -6.54 -18.40 14.17
CA ILE A 41 -6.41 -17.67 12.89
C ILE A 41 -7.73 -17.59 12.13
N ASP A 42 -8.55 -18.62 12.16
CA ASP A 42 -9.85 -18.60 11.49
C ASP A 42 -10.81 -17.58 12.12
N ASP A 43 -10.77 -17.38 13.45
CA ASP A 43 -11.56 -16.36 14.15
C ASP A 43 -11.07 -14.94 13.79
N ILE A 44 -9.77 -14.75 13.63
CA ILE A 44 -9.17 -13.49 13.15
C ILE A 44 -9.59 -13.22 11.70
N LEU A 45 -9.58 -14.23 10.83
CA LEU A 45 -10.00 -14.11 9.43
C LEU A 45 -11.48 -13.74 9.32
N ASP A 46 -12.36 -14.37 10.12
CA ASP A 46 -13.79 -14.01 10.17
C ASP A 46 -13.97 -12.56 10.62
N TYR A 47 -13.20 -12.10 11.59
CA TYR A 47 -13.24 -10.74 12.08
C TYR A 47 -12.75 -9.74 11.00
N VAL A 48 -11.64 -10.03 10.31
CA VAL A 48 -11.12 -9.17 9.23
C VAL A 48 -12.07 -9.10 8.03
N ASP A 49 -12.74 -10.19 7.69
CA ASP A 49 -13.78 -10.19 6.64
C ASP A 49 -14.97 -9.27 7.01
N MET A 50 -15.37 -9.28 8.28
CA MET A 50 -16.39 -8.35 8.79
C MET A 50 -15.90 -6.89 8.72
N ILE A 51 -14.63 -6.62 9.03
CA ILE A 51 -14.03 -5.29 8.86
C ILE A 51 -14.16 -4.84 7.39
N GLY A 52 -13.75 -5.68 6.44
CA GLY A 52 -13.83 -5.36 5.00
C GLY A 52 -15.25 -5.01 4.55
N LYS A 53 -16.24 -5.76 5.01
CA LYS A 53 -17.66 -5.50 4.75
C LYS A 53 -18.14 -4.20 5.42
N HIS A 54 -17.77 -3.98 6.67
CA HIS A 54 -18.14 -2.76 7.42
C HIS A 54 -17.56 -1.51 6.76
N TRP A 55 -16.28 -1.52 6.43
CA TRP A 55 -15.63 -0.36 5.82
C TRP A 55 -16.14 -0.05 4.42
N SER A 56 -16.35 -1.06 3.59
CA SER A 56 -16.90 -0.85 2.25
C SER A 56 -18.33 -0.29 2.25
N ASN A 57 -19.11 -0.52 3.31
CA ASN A 57 -20.47 -0.01 3.43
C ASN A 57 -20.54 1.36 4.10
N ASN A 58 -19.76 1.59 5.16
CA ASN A 58 -19.91 2.76 6.02
C ASN A 58 -18.88 3.87 5.72
N PHE A 59 -17.73 3.53 5.10
CA PHE A 59 -16.68 4.47 4.76
C PHE A 59 -16.51 4.69 3.26
N GLN A 60 -17.53 4.34 2.46
CA GLN A 60 -17.47 4.46 1.00
C GLN A 60 -17.10 5.86 0.52
N LYS A 61 -17.58 6.93 1.19
CA LYS A 61 -17.25 8.32 0.85
C LYS A 61 -15.78 8.65 1.12
N ASN A 62 -15.18 8.06 2.15
CA ASN A 62 -13.81 8.33 2.59
C ASN A 62 -12.79 7.47 1.81
N ILE A 63 -13.15 6.23 1.51
CA ILE A 63 -12.35 5.27 0.73
C ILE A 63 -12.56 5.47 -0.77
N GLY A 64 -13.68 6.08 -1.17
CA GLY A 64 -14.02 6.38 -2.56
C GLY A 64 -14.16 5.12 -3.41
N SER A 65 -13.71 5.22 -4.65
CA SER A 65 -13.73 4.13 -5.64
C SER A 65 -12.91 2.89 -5.22
N HIS A 66 -12.09 2.98 -4.17
CA HIS A 66 -11.29 1.85 -3.68
C HIS A 66 -12.03 0.93 -2.71
N SER A 67 -13.30 1.22 -2.36
CA SER A 67 -14.06 0.43 -1.38
C SER A 67 -14.21 -1.05 -1.77
N SER A 68 -14.39 -1.34 -3.07
CA SER A 68 -14.44 -2.71 -3.60
C SER A 68 -13.08 -3.43 -3.49
N HIS A 69 -11.99 -2.73 -3.73
CA HIS A 69 -10.64 -3.27 -3.57
C HIS A 69 -10.34 -3.60 -2.11
N VAL A 70 -10.72 -2.71 -1.18
CA VAL A 70 -10.60 -2.94 0.27
C VAL A 70 -11.38 -4.18 0.68
N LYS A 71 -12.64 -4.29 0.27
CA LYS A 71 -13.49 -5.44 0.56
C LYS A 71 -12.89 -6.74 0.04
N ASN A 72 -12.40 -6.75 -1.19
CA ASN A 72 -11.80 -7.93 -1.81
C ASN A 72 -10.49 -8.32 -1.11
N PHE A 73 -9.63 -7.34 -0.81
CA PHE A 73 -8.36 -7.56 -0.12
C PHE A 73 -8.54 -8.11 1.30
N LEU A 74 -9.60 -7.69 2.01
CA LEU A 74 -9.90 -8.16 3.37
C LEU A 74 -10.85 -9.36 3.40
N SER A 75 -11.26 -9.90 2.23
CA SER A 75 -12.14 -11.06 2.19
C SER A 75 -11.46 -12.31 2.74
N LYS A 76 -12.20 -13.09 3.53
CA LYS A 76 -11.69 -14.33 4.15
C LYS A 76 -11.05 -15.25 3.12
N SER A 77 -11.74 -15.52 2.01
CA SER A 77 -11.25 -16.45 0.98
C SER A 77 -9.93 -16.01 0.30
N TYR A 78 -9.71 -14.69 0.16
CA TYR A 78 -8.45 -14.15 -0.36
C TYR A 78 -7.33 -14.29 0.67
N LEU A 79 -7.61 -13.96 1.94
CA LEU A 79 -6.63 -13.98 3.01
C LEU A 79 -6.23 -15.40 3.41
N GLU A 80 -7.15 -16.36 3.42
CA GLU A 80 -6.87 -17.78 3.59
C GLU A 80 -5.83 -18.26 2.58
N LYS A 81 -6.13 -18.04 1.29
CA LYS A 81 -5.21 -18.40 0.20
C LYS A 81 -3.82 -17.78 0.35
N LYS A 82 -3.79 -16.50 0.74
CA LYS A 82 -2.54 -15.76 0.92
C LYS A 82 -1.72 -16.31 2.07
N LEU A 83 -2.36 -16.62 3.20
CA LEU A 83 -1.70 -17.21 4.37
C LEU A 83 -1.23 -18.63 4.09
N ASP A 84 -2.06 -19.47 3.46
CA ASP A 84 -1.66 -20.83 3.12
C ASP A 84 -0.42 -20.85 2.21
N ILE A 85 -0.38 -19.98 1.18
CA ILE A 85 0.82 -19.82 0.33
C ILE A 85 2.05 -19.37 1.15
N ALA A 86 1.89 -18.44 2.08
CA ALA A 86 2.99 -17.89 2.87
C ALA A 86 3.49 -18.87 3.96
N LEU A 87 2.64 -19.81 4.38
CA LEU A 87 2.88 -20.73 5.50
C LEU A 87 2.98 -22.20 5.03
N HIS A 88 3.58 -22.43 3.89
CA HIS A 88 3.87 -23.75 3.33
C HIS A 88 2.65 -24.66 3.14
N GLY A 89 1.47 -24.08 2.94
CA GLY A 89 0.23 -24.79 2.63
C GLY A 89 -0.79 -24.84 3.75
N ASP A 90 -0.44 -24.49 4.98
CA ASP A 90 -1.38 -24.51 6.10
C ASP A 90 -1.20 -23.32 7.07
N ARG A 91 -2.18 -22.40 7.05
CA ARG A 91 -2.25 -21.25 7.96
C ARG A 91 -2.43 -21.62 9.43
N HIS A 92 -2.91 -22.83 9.73
CA HIS A 92 -3.09 -23.26 11.12
C HIS A 92 -1.77 -23.50 11.86
N SER A 93 -0.64 -23.48 11.13
CA SER A 93 0.69 -23.35 11.75
C SER A 93 0.86 -22.12 12.64
N LEU A 94 0.02 -21.09 12.48
CA LEU A 94 -0.06 -19.93 13.40
C LEU A 94 -0.74 -20.25 14.73
N ASP A 95 -1.45 -21.36 14.82
CA ASP A 95 -2.24 -21.75 15.98
C ASP A 95 -1.62 -22.91 16.78
N ASP A 96 -0.95 -23.82 16.06
CA ASP A 96 -0.43 -25.05 16.65
C ASP A 96 0.67 -25.66 15.77
N PHE A 97 1.32 -26.72 16.27
CA PHE A 97 2.23 -27.54 15.48
C PHE A 97 1.46 -28.33 14.42
N ILE A 98 1.93 -28.25 13.18
CA ILE A 98 1.37 -29.00 12.06
C ILE A 98 2.42 -29.90 11.43
N ASP A 99 1.97 -31.02 10.85
CA ASP A 99 2.79 -31.92 10.03
C ASP A 99 2.66 -31.51 8.56
N LEU A 100 3.77 -31.16 7.92
CA LEU A 100 3.82 -30.80 6.50
C LEU A 100 3.95 -32.04 5.57
N GLY A 101 3.98 -33.24 6.14
CA GLY A 101 3.96 -34.51 5.39
C GLY A 101 5.29 -34.95 4.76
N ASP A 102 6.32 -34.10 4.81
CA ASP A 102 7.61 -34.36 4.13
C ASP A 102 8.74 -34.78 5.09
N SER A 103 8.50 -34.74 6.40
CA SER A 103 9.52 -35.05 7.40
C SER A 103 8.90 -35.45 8.73
N GLU A 104 9.71 -36.01 9.64
CA GLU A 104 9.31 -36.24 11.03
C GLU A 104 9.23 -34.94 11.86
N LEU A 105 9.33 -33.77 11.22
CA LEU A 105 9.35 -32.48 11.87
C LEU A 105 7.95 -31.85 11.88
N LEU A 106 7.59 -31.32 13.03
CA LEU A 106 6.40 -30.49 13.19
C LEU A 106 6.78 -29.00 13.02
N PHE A 107 5.92 -28.25 12.35
CA PHE A 107 6.11 -26.84 12.08
C PHE A 107 5.09 -25.98 12.83
N HIS A 108 5.56 -24.92 13.50
CA HIS A 108 4.71 -23.94 14.18
C HIS A 108 5.25 -22.52 13.89
N ALA A 109 4.45 -21.68 13.27
CA ALA A 109 4.80 -20.30 12.99
C ALA A 109 4.51 -19.41 14.20
N GLN A 110 5.53 -18.74 14.73
CA GLN A 110 5.42 -17.87 15.90
C GLN A 110 5.39 -16.38 15.49
N PRO A 111 4.54 -15.55 16.12
CA PRO A 111 4.60 -14.10 15.94
C PRO A 111 5.93 -13.57 16.49
N ARG A 112 6.48 -12.55 15.83
CA ARG A 112 7.67 -11.85 16.30
C ARG A 112 7.40 -11.03 17.57
N GLY A 113 6.24 -10.38 17.63
CA GLY A 113 5.84 -9.58 18.79
C GLY A 113 5.29 -8.21 18.44
N VAL A 114 6.08 -7.15 18.60
CA VAL A 114 5.69 -5.77 18.31
C VAL A 114 6.17 -5.37 16.91
N ALA A 115 5.23 -5.11 16.02
CA ALA A 115 5.51 -4.56 14.70
C ALA A 115 5.39 -3.03 14.75
N CYS A 116 6.50 -2.33 14.50
CA CYS A 116 6.51 -0.87 14.38
C CYS A 116 6.47 -0.46 12.91
N HIS A 117 5.48 0.33 12.53
CA HIS A 117 5.23 0.73 11.15
C HIS A 117 5.56 2.20 10.94
N TRP A 118 6.37 2.51 9.93
CA TRP A 118 6.54 3.85 9.37
C TRP A 118 5.77 3.92 8.06
N ILE A 119 4.64 4.63 8.05
CA ILE A 119 3.72 4.66 6.91
C ILE A 119 3.98 5.88 6.04
N ALA A 120 4.08 5.66 4.72
CA ALA A 120 4.13 6.74 3.73
C ALA A 120 2.74 7.37 3.51
N GLY A 121 2.72 8.67 3.26
CA GLY A 121 1.47 9.44 3.10
C GLY A 121 0.88 9.48 1.69
N ASN A 122 1.52 8.86 0.71
CA ASN A 122 1.09 8.92 -0.69
C ASN A 122 -0.16 8.07 -1.02
N VAL A 123 -0.45 7.06 -0.21
CA VAL A 123 -1.65 6.21 -0.33
C VAL A 123 -2.31 6.09 1.04
N ASN A 124 -3.44 6.76 1.23
CA ASN A 124 -4.10 6.92 2.53
C ASN A 124 -4.49 5.59 3.21
N ILE A 125 -4.75 4.53 2.43
CA ILE A 125 -5.17 3.23 2.97
C ILE A 125 -3.98 2.29 3.29
N LEU A 126 -2.76 2.68 2.95
CA LEU A 126 -1.57 1.84 3.09
C LEU A 126 -1.32 1.41 4.54
N GLY A 127 -1.52 2.33 5.48
CA GLY A 127 -1.35 2.05 6.91
C GLY A 127 -2.26 0.92 7.40
N ILE A 128 -3.49 0.88 6.91
CA ILE A 128 -4.47 -0.17 7.24
C ILE A 128 -4.01 -1.53 6.70
N PHE A 129 -3.59 -1.59 5.44
CA PHE A 129 -3.10 -2.85 4.87
C PHE A 129 -1.87 -3.39 5.60
N SER A 130 -0.97 -2.50 5.99
CA SER A 130 0.22 -2.86 6.77
C SER A 130 -0.16 -3.40 8.15
N ALA A 131 -1.08 -2.73 8.85
CA ALA A 131 -1.56 -3.12 10.18
C ALA A 131 -2.31 -4.47 10.15
N ILE A 132 -3.20 -4.68 9.18
CA ILE A 132 -3.94 -5.93 9.02
C ILE A 132 -3.00 -7.11 8.72
N GLN A 133 -1.95 -6.92 7.92
CA GLN A 133 -0.98 -7.99 7.66
C GLN A 133 -0.24 -8.41 8.93
N SER A 134 0.14 -7.47 9.79
CA SER A 134 0.72 -7.77 11.10
C SER A 134 -0.26 -8.50 12.01
N LEU A 135 -1.52 -8.05 12.02
CA LEU A 135 -2.59 -8.69 12.78
C LEU A 135 -2.80 -10.16 12.38
N LEU A 136 -2.83 -10.46 11.08
CA LEU A 136 -2.98 -11.82 10.56
C LEU A 136 -1.85 -12.76 10.96
N THR A 137 -0.67 -12.24 11.24
CA THR A 137 0.48 -12.98 11.78
C THR A 137 0.62 -12.81 13.29
N LYS A 138 -0.47 -12.42 13.95
CA LYS A 138 -0.61 -12.27 15.42
C LYS A 138 0.41 -11.33 16.07
N ASN A 139 0.91 -10.33 15.31
CA ASN A 139 1.75 -9.27 15.85
C ASN A 139 0.90 -8.05 16.23
N VAL A 140 1.16 -7.48 17.39
CA VAL A 140 0.59 -6.18 17.77
C VAL A 140 1.33 -5.05 17.05
N SER A 141 0.68 -3.92 16.83
CA SER A 141 1.19 -2.88 15.93
C SER A 141 1.29 -1.51 16.60
N ILE A 142 2.46 -0.87 16.51
CA ILE A 142 2.64 0.55 16.77
C ILE A 142 2.82 1.26 15.43
N ILE A 143 1.93 2.16 15.08
CA ILE A 143 1.89 2.79 13.77
C ILE A 143 2.31 4.26 13.89
N LYS A 144 3.48 4.60 13.34
CA LYS A 144 3.82 5.99 13.05
C LYS A 144 3.06 6.42 11.82
N ALA A 145 1.99 7.15 12.05
CA ALA A 145 1.10 7.64 11.01
C ALA A 145 1.74 8.77 10.17
N PRO A 146 1.36 8.92 8.89
CA PRO A 146 1.71 10.08 8.07
C PRO A 146 0.94 11.33 8.55
N SER A 147 1.24 12.50 7.97
CA SER A 147 0.54 13.75 8.33
C SER A 147 -0.96 13.75 7.99
N ASN A 148 -1.37 12.98 6.98
CA ASN A 148 -2.77 12.79 6.55
C ASN A 148 -3.39 11.53 7.18
N TYR A 149 -3.33 11.42 8.50
CA TYR A 149 -3.69 10.21 9.26
C TYR A 149 -5.20 10.02 9.52
N ASP A 150 -6.05 10.99 9.19
CA ASP A 150 -7.47 10.98 9.60
C ASP A 150 -8.18 9.69 9.18
N LEU A 151 -8.06 9.26 7.93
CA LEU A 151 -8.67 8.03 7.45
C LEU A 151 -8.16 6.77 8.19
N LEU A 152 -6.86 6.71 8.47
CA LEU A 152 -6.26 5.60 9.22
C LEU A 152 -6.88 5.50 10.63
N VAL A 153 -6.98 6.64 11.30
CA VAL A 153 -7.53 6.74 12.66
C VAL A 153 -9.02 6.38 12.66
N ASP A 154 -9.80 6.95 11.75
CA ASP A 154 -11.24 6.69 11.64
C ASP A 154 -11.55 5.20 11.41
N LEU A 155 -10.80 4.56 10.50
CA LEU A 155 -10.96 3.15 10.20
C LEU A 155 -10.57 2.27 11.40
N LEU A 156 -9.45 2.55 12.07
CA LEU A 156 -9.04 1.77 13.25
C LEU A 156 -10.01 1.94 14.42
N ILE A 157 -10.47 3.15 14.71
CA ILE A 157 -11.44 3.38 15.80
C ILE A 157 -12.75 2.62 15.54
N SER A 158 -13.18 2.51 14.28
CA SER A 158 -14.39 1.78 13.93
C SER A 158 -14.37 0.30 14.34
N LEU A 159 -13.16 -0.27 14.56
CA LEU A 159 -13.00 -1.65 15.04
C LEU A 159 -13.73 -1.90 16.37
N GLU A 160 -13.79 -0.89 17.27
CA GLU A 160 -14.47 -1.01 18.57
C GLU A 160 -15.91 -1.51 18.43
N ASN A 161 -16.58 -1.14 17.33
CA ASN A 161 -17.99 -1.46 17.07
C ASN A 161 -18.20 -2.77 16.31
N ILE A 162 -17.12 -3.43 15.86
CA ILE A 162 -17.19 -4.68 15.11
C ILE A 162 -16.91 -5.84 16.06
N ASN A 163 -17.89 -6.71 16.26
CA ASN A 163 -17.77 -7.86 17.14
C ASN A 163 -18.19 -9.14 16.43
N THR A 164 -17.47 -10.22 16.64
CA THR A 164 -17.88 -11.59 16.30
C THR A 164 -18.28 -12.34 17.57
N LYS A 165 -18.70 -13.61 17.43
CA LYS A 165 -18.95 -14.47 18.60
C LYS A 165 -17.70 -14.75 19.42
N LYS A 166 -16.51 -14.60 18.82
CA LYS A 166 -15.23 -15.00 19.40
C LYS A 166 -14.32 -13.80 19.70
N ILE A 167 -14.37 -12.76 18.86
CA ILE A 167 -13.46 -11.60 18.95
C ILE A 167 -14.25 -10.35 19.29
N SER A 168 -13.82 -9.66 20.35
CA SER A 168 -14.27 -8.33 20.73
C SER A 168 -13.49 -7.28 19.95
N GLY A 169 -14.20 -6.35 19.29
CA GLY A 169 -13.60 -5.23 18.58
C GLY A 169 -12.81 -4.30 19.49
N LYS A 170 -13.27 -4.10 20.71
CA LYS A 170 -12.52 -3.34 21.71
C LYS A 170 -11.17 -3.97 22.03
N LYS A 171 -11.13 -5.29 22.27
CA LYS A 171 -9.88 -6.02 22.48
C LYS A 171 -8.98 -6.00 21.24
N MET A 172 -9.57 -6.08 20.07
CA MET A 172 -8.84 -5.97 18.81
C MET A 172 -8.21 -4.58 18.65
N LEU A 173 -8.93 -3.51 18.99
CA LEU A 173 -8.39 -2.15 18.93
C LEU A 173 -7.25 -1.93 19.94
N GLU A 174 -7.24 -2.63 21.08
CA GLU A 174 -6.12 -2.61 22.04
C GLU A 174 -4.80 -3.17 21.45
N CYS A 175 -4.85 -3.90 20.32
CA CYS A 175 -3.68 -4.40 19.60
C CYS A 175 -3.01 -3.35 18.71
N PHE A 176 -3.52 -2.11 18.69
CA PHE A 176 -2.99 -1.00 17.89
C PHE A 176 -2.70 0.22 18.76
N GLU A 177 -1.50 0.74 18.64
CA GLU A 177 -1.12 2.09 19.09
C GLU A 177 -0.86 2.93 17.83
N VAL A 178 -1.38 4.16 17.76
CA VAL A 178 -1.18 5.05 16.61
C VAL A 178 -0.60 6.36 17.08
N LEU A 179 0.52 6.74 16.50
CA LEU A 179 1.31 7.90 16.86
C LEU A 179 1.57 8.77 15.63
N TYR A 180 1.47 10.07 15.76
CA TYR A 180 2.11 11.01 14.85
C TYR A 180 3.43 11.48 15.47
N ILE A 181 4.52 11.29 14.77
CA ILE A 181 5.86 11.72 15.19
C ILE A 181 6.44 12.53 14.04
N GLU A 182 6.82 13.77 14.28
CA GLU A 182 7.47 14.60 13.28
C GLU A 182 8.80 13.98 12.82
N GLN A 183 9.17 14.22 11.55
CA GLN A 183 10.40 13.66 10.98
C GLN A 183 11.65 14.13 11.75
N SER A 184 11.63 15.31 12.27
CA SER A 184 12.72 15.92 13.06
C SER A 184 12.81 15.44 14.52
N ASP A 185 11.76 14.76 15.02
CA ASP A 185 11.74 14.19 16.39
C ASP A 185 12.48 12.85 16.45
N ILE A 186 13.81 12.94 16.33
CA ILE A 186 14.69 11.77 16.33
C ILE A 186 14.62 11.00 17.65
N LYS A 187 14.34 11.67 18.78
CA LYS A 187 14.26 11.04 20.10
C LYS A 187 13.14 10.00 20.13
N ASN A 188 11.91 10.40 19.81
CA ASN A 188 10.77 9.50 19.80
C ASN A 188 10.87 8.44 18.68
N GLN A 189 11.47 8.77 17.53
CA GLN A 189 11.72 7.77 16.49
C GLN A 189 12.72 6.68 16.93
N LYS A 190 13.75 7.04 17.71
CA LYS A 190 14.68 6.06 18.30
C LYS A 190 13.96 5.14 19.29
N ILE A 191 13.15 5.69 20.19
CA ILE A 191 12.36 4.89 21.16
C ILE A 191 11.46 3.90 20.41
N LEU A 192 10.75 4.35 19.37
CA LEU A 192 9.92 3.49 18.55
C LEU A 192 10.73 2.38 17.87
N SER A 193 11.90 2.71 17.33
CA SER A 193 12.78 1.77 16.65
C SER A 193 13.36 0.72 17.60
N ASP A 194 13.82 1.15 18.78
CA ASP A 194 14.40 0.25 19.80
C ASP A 194 13.35 -0.70 20.40
N SER A 195 12.07 -0.33 20.38
CA SER A 195 10.97 -1.15 20.91
C SER A 195 10.43 -2.18 19.91
N ALA A 196 10.89 -2.15 18.66
CA ALA A 196 10.38 -3.00 17.61
C ALA A 196 11.02 -4.40 17.61
N ASP A 197 10.19 -5.43 17.54
CA ASP A 197 10.64 -6.77 17.12
C ASP A 197 10.70 -6.87 15.59
N ILE A 198 9.80 -6.11 14.89
CA ILE A 198 9.83 -5.92 13.44
C ILE A 198 9.65 -4.43 13.13
N ARG A 199 10.50 -3.89 12.24
CA ARG A 199 10.30 -2.56 11.66
C ARG A 199 9.77 -2.71 10.24
N ILE A 200 8.60 -2.14 9.97
CA ILE A 200 7.95 -2.15 8.66
C ILE A 200 7.99 -0.72 8.12
N ALA A 201 8.84 -0.47 7.13
CA ALA A 201 9.09 0.85 6.60
C ALA A 201 8.57 1.02 5.17
N TRP A 202 7.66 1.98 4.97
CA TRP A 202 7.11 2.38 3.68
C TRP A 202 7.56 3.79 3.35
N GLY A 203 8.20 3.99 2.20
CA GLY A 203 8.62 5.32 1.82
C GLY A 203 9.56 5.39 0.62
N GLY A 204 9.87 6.62 0.21
CA GLY A 204 10.93 6.91 -0.77
C GLY A 204 12.32 6.64 -0.20
N ALA A 205 13.34 6.75 -1.06
CA ALA A 205 14.73 6.41 -0.72
C ALA A 205 15.23 7.11 0.55
N ASP A 206 14.98 8.42 0.69
CA ASP A 206 15.46 9.21 1.83
C ASP A 206 14.75 8.80 3.14
N ALA A 207 13.44 8.54 3.09
CA ALA A 207 12.70 8.06 4.25
C ALA A 207 13.21 6.70 4.71
N ILE A 208 13.40 5.75 3.78
CA ILE A 208 13.95 4.44 4.08
C ILE A 208 15.35 4.54 4.68
N LYS A 209 16.24 5.36 4.08
CA LYS A 209 17.59 5.60 4.60
C LYS A 209 17.54 6.17 6.03
N SER A 210 16.66 7.12 6.29
CA SER A 210 16.47 7.70 7.63
C SER A 210 16.03 6.65 8.65
N ILE A 211 15.02 5.82 8.31
CA ILE A 211 14.48 4.79 9.21
C ILE A 211 15.51 3.69 9.47
N THR A 212 16.20 3.22 8.43
CA THR A 212 17.19 2.14 8.58
C THR A 212 18.43 2.57 9.34
N SER A 213 18.72 3.87 9.41
CA SER A 213 19.82 4.41 10.23
C SER A 213 19.47 4.59 11.71
N LEU A 214 18.20 4.42 12.10
CA LEU A 214 17.81 4.42 13.52
C LEU A 214 18.39 3.19 14.22
N PRO A 215 18.79 3.31 15.52
CA PRO A 215 19.23 2.18 16.31
C PRO A 215 18.12 1.13 16.41
N LYS A 216 18.51 -0.13 16.51
CA LYS A 216 17.61 -1.27 16.73
C LYS A 216 18.31 -2.39 17.48
N SER A 217 17.54 -3.27 18.11
CA SER A 217 18.04 -4.53 18.66
C SER A 217 18.65 -5.40 17.54
N PRO A 218 19.71 -6.19 17.82
CA PRO A 218 20.26 -7.16 16.85
C PRO A 218 19.23 -8.19 16.36
N PHE A 219 18.19 -8.43 17.14
CA PHE A 219 17.12 -9.39 16.81
C PHE A 219 15.95 -8.78 16.06
N THR A 220 15.92 -7.45 15.89
CA THR A 220 14.89 -6.74 15.14
C THR A 220 15.05 -6.98 13.65
N GLU A 221 13.98 -7.40 12.98
CA GLU A 221 13.95 -7.55 11.53
C GLU A 221 13.40 -6.31 10.82
N ASP A 222 13.91 -6.03 9.64
CA ASP A 222 13.47 -4.94 8.79
C ASP A 222 12.72 -5.48 7.57
N ILE A 223 11.46 -5.04 7.40
CA ILE A 223 10.66 -5.25 6.19
C ILE A 223 10.56 -3.91 5.48
N ILE A 224 11.29 -3.76 4.37
CA ILE A 224 11.44 -2.50 3.68
C ILE A 224 10.63 -2.48 2.38
N TYR A 225 9.66 -1.58 2.32
CA TYR A 225 8.89 -1.24 1.12
C TYR A 225 9.38 0.12 0.59
N GLY A 226 10.55 0.08 -0.02
CA GLY A 226 11.20 1.24 -0.64
C GLY A 226 10.58 1.59 -2.00
N PRO A 227 11.16 2.58 -2.69
CA PRO A 227 10.69 2.99 -4.01
C PRO A 227 10.74 1.83 -4.99
N LYS A 228 9.68 1.67 -5.76
CA LYS A 228 9.56 0.69 -6.84
C LYS A 228 9.18 1.42 -8.11
N TYR A 229 9.63 0.87 -9.22
CA TYR A 229 9.24 1.31 -10.54
C TYR A 229 8.50 0.17 -11.23
N SER A 230 7.27 0.43 -11.63
CA SER A 230 6.45 -0.54 -12.37
C SER A 230 6.36 -0.15 -13.85
N TYR A 231 6.43 -1.16 -14.70
CA TYR A 231 6.29 -1.03 -16.15
C TYR A 231 5.53 -2.23 -16.71
N VAL A 232 5.07 -2.10 -17.95
CA VAL A 232 4.38 -3.16 -18.69
C VAL A 232 5.17 -3.49 -19.94
N ILE A 233 5.27 -4.77 -20.28
CA ILE A 233 5.76 -5.23 -21.57
C ILE A 233 4.64 -5.98 -22.27
N ILE A 234 4.37 -5.63 -23.54
CA ILE A 234 3.34 -6.26 -24.36
C ILE A 234 3.95 -6.67 -25.70
N ASP A 235 3.72 -7.89 -26.11
CA ASP A 235 4.08 -8.33 -27.45
C ASP A 235 2.99 -7.98 -28.48
N GLU A 236 3.38 -8.00 -29.75
CA GLU A 236 2.51 -7.66 -30.87
C GLU A 236 1.32 -8.61 -31.00
N GLU A 237 1.51 -9.90 -30.74
CA GLU A 237 0.46 -10.92 -30.83
C GLU A 237 -0.65 -10.66 -29.79
N SER A 238 -0.28 -10.32 -28.56
CA SER A 238 -1.22 -9.96 -27.50
C SER A 238 -2.03 -8.73 -27.86
N ILE A 239 -1.40 -7.70 -28.46
CA ILE A 239 -2.11 -6.50 -28.92
C ILE A 239 -3.11 -6.86 -30.01
N GLN A 240 -2.70 -7.63 -31.02
CA GLN A 240 -3.61 -8.02 -32.10
C GLN A 240 -4.83 -8.81 -31.63
N LYS A 241 -4.69 -9.62 -30.57
CA LYS A 241 -5.77 -10.43 -30.03
C LYS A 241 -6.72 -9.65 -29.10
N GLN A 242 -6.21 -8.71 -28.29
CA GLN A 242 -6.98 -8.12 -27.18
C GLN A 242 -6.59 -6.65 -26.88
N GLN A 243 -6.30 -5.86 -27.91
CA GLN A 243 -5.85 -4.46 -27.77
C GLN A 243 -6.69 -3.63 -26.81
N THR A 244 -8.01 -3.59 -27.00
CA THR A 244 -8.92 -2.80 -26.18
C THR A 244 -8.90 -3.26 -24.73
N GLN A 245 -8.91 -4.57 -24.48
CA GLN A 245 -8.91 -5.12 -23.11
C GLN A 245 -7.58 -4.82 -22.38
N LEU A 246 -6.44 -4.91 -23.08
CA LEU A 246 -5.13 -4.53 -22.51
C LEU A 246 -5.08 -3.05 -22.18
N ALA A 247 -5.53 -2.21 -23.12
CA ALA A 247 -5.60 -0.75 -22.89
C ALA A 247 -6.46 -0.41 -21.67
N GLN A 248 -7.63 -1.04 -21.50
CA GLN A 248 -8.51 -0.83 -20.34
C GLN A 248 -7.85 -1.26 -19.02
N LYS A 249 -7.19 -2.42 -18.98
CA LYS A 249 -6.47 -2.89 -17.78
C LYS A 249 -5.35 -1.93 -17.40
N ILE A 250 -4.54 -1.50 -18.36
CA ILE A 250 -3.44 -0.56 -18.11
C ILE A 250 -3.98 0.80 -17.67
N ALA A 251 -5.03 1.32 -18.30
CA ALA A 251 -5.66 2.57 -17.89
C ALA A 251 -6.17 2.50 -16.45
N LEU A 252 -6.74 1.37 -16.03
CA LEU A 252 -7.17 1.15 -14.66
C LEU A 252 -5.98 1.13 -13.69
N ASP A 253 -4.91 0.39 -14.01
CA ASP A 253 -3.71 0.31 -13.18
C ASP A 253 -3.01 1.66 -13.03
N VAL A 254 -2.96 2.47 -14.10
CA VAL A 254 -2.44 3.85 -14.08
C VAL A 254 -3.33 4.78 -13.26
N SER A 255 -4.65 4.64 -13.38
CA SER A 255 -5.59 5.56 -12.73
C SER A 255 -5.84 5.24 -11.26
N THR A 256 -5.58 3.99 -10.86
CA THR A 256 -5.69 3.59 -9.45
C THR A 256 -4.69 4.37 -8.61
N PHE A 257 -5.17 5.03 -7.55
CA PHE A 257 -4.40 5.96 -6.71
C PHE A 257 -3.68 7.07 -7.48
N ASP A 258 -4.24 7.50 -8.62
CA ASP A 258 -3.66 8.55 -9.48
C ASP A 258 -2.18 8.30 -9.85
N GLN A 259 -1.82 7.02 -10.04
CA GLN A 259 -0.46 6.52 -10.34
C GLN A 259 0.54 6.66 -9.17
N TYR A 260 0.09 6.99 -7.96
CA TYR A 260 0.99 7.10 -6.78
C TYR A 260 1.29 5.76 -6.12
N ALA A 261 0.63 4.67 -6.52
CA ALA A 261 0.96 3.34 -6.02
C ALA A 261 2.23 2.80 -6.65
N CYS A 262 3.03 2.06 -5.89
CA CYS A 262 4.26 1.43 -6.39
C CYS A 262 4.02 0.38 -7.50
N SER A 263 2.79 -0.13 -7.63
CA SER A 263 2.36 -1.05 -8.68
C SER A 263 1.86 -0.35 -9.95
N SER A 264 1.65 0.97 -9.93
CA SER A 264 1.17 1.70 -11.10
C SER A 264 2.28 1.84 -12.14
N PRO A 265 2.05 1.44 -13.39
CA PRO A 265 3.07 1.51 -14.42
C PRO A 265 3.34 2.96 -14.86
N HIS A 266 4.60 3.29 -15.11
CA HIS A 266 5.04 4.57 -15.68
C HIS A 266 5.45 4.44 -17.14
N THR A 267 5.82 3.23 -17.58
CA THR A 267 6.19 2.96 -18.97
C THR A 267 5.50 1.68 -19.46
N VAL A 268 4.95 1.75 -20.66
CA VAL A 268 4.47 0.61 -21.44
C VAL A 268 5.45 0.38 -22.58
N PHE A 269 6.10 -0.77 -22.60
CA PHE A 269 6.94 -1.21 -23.68
C PHE A 269 6.17 -2.10 -24.63
N ILE A 270 6.21 -1.80 -25.92
CA ILE A 270 5.59 -2.60 -26.96
C ILE A 270 6.67 -3.32 -27.77
N LYS A 271 6.67 -4.66 -27.71
CA LYS A 271 7.61 -5.49 -28.44
C LYS A 271 7.17 -5.64 -29.90
N THR A 272 7.46 -4.60 -30.69
CA THR A 272 7.17 -4.55 -32.14
C THR A 272 8.19 -3.68 -32.86
N LYS A 273 8.37 -3.96 -34.15
CA LYS A 273 9.10 -3.07 -35.10
C LYS A 273 8.15 -2.20 -35.91
N ASN A 274 6.84 -2.36 -35.74
CA ASN A 274 5.83 -1.65 -36.53
C ASN A 274 5.31 -0.41 -35.78
N PRO A 275 5.69 0.81 -36.21
CA PRO A 275 5.25 2.06 -35.54
C PRO A 275 3.73 2.24 -35.53
N LYS A 276 3.04 1.64 -36.50
CA LYS A 276 1.57 1.71 -36.58
C LYS A 276 0.92 1.00 -35.39
N ILE A 277 1.45 -0.14 -34.97
CA ILE A 277 0.93 -0.87 -33.80
C ILE A 277 1.09 -0.04 -32.52
N ILE A 278 2.22 0.64 -32.34
CA ILE A 278 2.44 1.55 -31.21
C ILE A 278 1.44 2.69 -31.25
N SER A 279 1.24 3.32 -32.40
CA SER A 279 0.28 4.40 -32.58
C SER A 279 -1.17 3.95 -32.31
N ASP A 280 -1.59 2.83 -32.86
CA ASP A 280 -2.95 2.30 -32.70
C ASP A 280 -3.21 1.92 -31.25
N PHE A 281 -2.24 1.25 -30.60
CA PHE A 281 -2.34 0.92 -29.18
C PHE A 281 -2.40 2.18 -28.28
N SER A 282 -1.56 3.19 -28.55
CA SER A 282 -1.57 4.45 -27.77
C SER A 282 -2.88 5.21 -27.90
N ASN A 283 -3.53 5.17 -29.07
CA ASN A 283 -4.87 5.73 -29.26
C ASN A 283 -5.92 4.97 -28.44
N SER A 284 -5.85 3.62 -28.43
CA SER A 284 -6.75 2.80 -27.59
C SER A 284 -6.52 3.04 -26.10
N LEU A 285 -5.26 3.21 -25.68
CA LEU A 285 -4.93 3.53 -24.29
C LEU A 285 -5.47 4.91 -23.90
N SER A 286 -5.34 5.91 -24.78
CA SER A 286 -5.87 7.26 -24.56
C SER A 286 -7.39 7.25 -24.39
N GLN A 287 -8.10 6.48 -25.23
CA GLN A 287 -9.55 6.31 -25.08
C GLN A 287 -9.90 5.62 -23.75
N ALA A 288 -9.16 4.56 -23.40
CA ALA A 288 -9.38 3.85 -22.14
C ALA A 288 -9.09 4.74 -20.91
N MET A 289 -8.08 5.61 -20.96
CA MET A 289 -7.79 6.60 -19.90
C MET A 289 -8.94 7.60 -19.73
N ASP A 290 -9.54 8.05 -20.82
CA ASP A 290 -10.69 8.94 -20.78
C ASP A 290 -11.93 8.26 -20.20
N ASP A 291 -12.18 7.02 -20.60
CA ASP A 291 -13.31 6.22 -20.09
C ASP A 291 -13.17 5.91 -18.60
N VAL A 292 -11.97 5.54 -18.15
CA VAL A 292 -11.69 5.27 -16.73
C VAL A 292 -11.86 6.54 -15.89
N GLU A 293 -11.34 7.67 -16.33
CA GLU A 293 -11.46 8.94 -15.63
C GLU A 293 -12.93 9.38 -15.51
N ARG A 294 -13.68 9.30 -16.59
CA ARG A 294 -15.06 9.78 -16.65
C ARG A 294 -16.05 8.87 -15.89
N ILE A 295 -15.85 7.55 -15.91
CA ILE A 295 -16.87 6.58 -15.47
C ILE A 295 -16.49 5.90 -14.15
N LEU A 296 -15.21 5.53 -13.98
CA LEU A 296 -14.79 4.64 -12.91
C LEU A 296 -14.01 5.36 -11.79
N LEU A 297 -13.03 6.15 -12.14
CA LEU A 297 -12.06 6.74 -11.22
C LEU A 297 -11.80 8.22 -11.55
N PRO A 298 -12.72 9.13 -11.23
CA PRO A 298 -12.46 10.57 -11.39
C PRO A 298 -11.19 10.99 -10.65
N LYS A 299 -10.33 11.74 -11.31
CA LYS A 299 -9.07 12.20 -10.75
C LYS A 299 -9.28 13.23 -9.66
N GLN A 300 -8.50 13.14 -8.58
CA GLN A 300 -8.45 14.18 -7.56
C GLN A 300 -7.72 15.43 -8.07
N LYS A 301 -8.08 16.58 -7.50
CA LYS A 301 -7.45 17.84 -7.87
C LYS A 301 -5.97 17.84 -7.43
N GLU A 302 -5.10 18.18 -8.37
CA GLU A 302 -3.67 18.28 -8.14
C GLU A 302 -3.26 19.61 -7.49
N THR A 303 -2.07 19.62 -6.91
CA THR A 303 -1.42 20.85 -6.47
C THR A 303 -0.99 21.69 -7.68
N ASP A 304 -0.78 22.98 -7.46
CA ASP A 304 -0.31 23.89 -8.52
C ASP A 304 1.08 23.50 -9.03
N GLU A 305 1.95 22.99 -8.14
CA GLU A 305 3.29 22.51 -8.49
C GLU A 305 3.22 21.29 -9.41
N LYS A 306 2.41 20.27 -9.05
CA LYS A 306 2.20 19.09 -9.88
C LYS A 306 1.56 19.43 -11.22
N SER A 307 0.65 20.37 -11.23
CA SER A 307 0.03 20.87 -12.48
C SER A 307 1.06 21.49 -13.43
N LYS A 308 2.00 22.28 -12.92
CA LYS A 308 3.12 22.84 -13.71
C LYS A 308 4.04 21.76 -14.26
N GLU A 309 4.36 20.75 -13.46
CA GLU A 309 5.17 19.59 -13.87
C GLU A 309 4.52 18.84 -15.04
N ILE A 310 3.21 18.56 -14.96
CA ILE A 310 2.46 17.91 -16.05
C ILE A 310 2.47 18.74 -17.33
N ILE A 311 2.27 20.05 -17.22
CA ILE A 311 2.32 20.96 -18.38
C ILE A 311 3.72 20.96 -19.01
N SER A 312 4.76 21.02 -18.19
CA SER A 312 6.15 21.01 -18.65
C SER A 312 6.47 19.72 -19.42
N ILE A 313 6.10 18.56 -18.89
CA ILE A 313 6.36 17.27 -19.56
C ILE A 313 5.57 17.14 -20.88
N ARG A 314 4.31 17.62 -20.92
CA ARG A 314 3.53 17.66 -22.18
C ARG A 314 4.24 18.49 -23.23
N SER A 315 4.66 19.72 -22.90
CA SER A 315 5.34 20.62 -23.84
C SER A 315 6.68 20.05 -24.32
N GLU A 316 7.44 19.41 -23.45
CA GLU A 316 8.68 18.73 -23.82
C GLU A 316 8.44 17.62 -24.86
N TYR A 317 7.45 16.78 -24.64
CA TYR A 317 7.19 15.62 -25.51
C TYR A 317 6.33 15.95 -26.74
N GLU A 318 5.70 17.11 -26.81
CA GLU A 318 5.15 17.64 -28.09
C GLU A 318 6.26 17.84 -29.13
N ILE A 319 7.50 18.10 -28.69
CA ILE A 319 8.68 18.26 -29.57
C ILE A 319 9.37 16.91 -29.81
N LYS A 320 9.48 16.07 -28.81
CA LYS A 320 10.28 14.81 -28.85
C LYS A 320 9.48 13.58 -29.31
N GLY A 321 8.17 13.67 -29.38
CA GLY A 321 7.32 12.51 -29.65
C GLY A 321 5.90 12.90 -30.00
N LYS A 322 4.93 12.16 -29.46
CA LYS A 322 3.51 12.45 -29.62
C LYS A 322 2.83 12.47 -28.24
N VAL A 323 2.10 13.53 -27.95
CA VAL A 323 1.30 13.65 -26.73
C VAL A 323 -0.18 13.55 -27.06
N THR A 324 -0.89 12.68 -26.35
CA THR A 324 -2.35 12.65 -26.32
C THR A 324 -2.81 12.82 -24.88
N SER A 325 -3.70 13.77 -24.62
CA SER A 325 -4.07 14.09 -23.25
C SER A 325 -5.51 14.59 -23.15
N SER A 326 -6.06 14.54 -21.95
CA SER A 326 -7.32 15.20 -21.62
C SER A 326 -7.21 16.72 -21.83
N LYS A 327 -8.32 17.41 -22.08
CA LYS A 327 -8.37 18.89 -22.18
C LYS A 327 -7.90 19.57 -20.89
N ASN A 328 -8.13 18.93 -19.77
CA ASN A 328 -7.59 19.29 -18.46
C ASN A 328 -6.34 18.43 -18.15
N LEU A 329 -5.87 18.38 -16.91
CA LEU A 329 -4.68 17.63 -16.52
C LEU A 329 -5.00 16.24 -15.96
N ASN A 330 -6.14 15.64 -16.35
CA ASN A 330 -6.60 14.40 -15.73
C ASN A 330 -5.80 13.17 -16.16
N TRP A 331 -5.33 13.13 -17.41
CA TRP A 331 -4.44 12.06 -17.89
C TRP A 331 -3.59 12.52 -19.08
N THR A 332 -2.48 11.83 -19.30
CA THR A 332 -1.56 12.07 -20.41
C THR A 332 -0.94 10.76 -20.88
N VAL A 333 -0.99 10.50 -22.18
CA VAL A 333 -0.28 9.40 -22.86
C VAL A 333 0.79 9.99 -23.75
N ILE A 334 2.04 9.59 -23.54
CA ILE A 334 3.21 10.09 -24.28
C ILE A 334 3.80 8.92 -25.07
N VAL A 335 4.00 9.11 -26.39
CA VAL A 335 4.67 8.16 -27.24
C VAL A 335 6.03 8.73 -27.64
N SER A 336 7.11 8.00 -27.38
CA SER A 336 8.46 8.40 -27.79
C SER A 336 9.31 7.18 -28.15
N ASP A 337 10.34 7.42 -28.97
CA ASP A 337 11.32 6.38 -29.36
C ASP A 337 12.53 6.31 -28.38
N GLU A 338 12.45 7.05 -27.26
CA GLU A 338 13.49 7.03 -26.23
C GLU A 338 13.65 5.62 -25.64
N GLU A 339 14.88 5.27 -25.30
CA GLU A 339 15.22 4.01 -24.67
C GLU A 339 15.11 4.11 -23.14
N GLY A 340 14.89 2.98 -22.48
CA GLY A 340 14.85 2.87 -21.03
C GLY A 340 13.54 3.30 -20.40
N LEU A 341 13.55 3.23 -19.09
CA LEU A 341 12.41 3.61 -18.26
C LEU A 341 12.21 5.13 -18.28
N ALA A 342 10.97 5.59 -18.41
CA ALA A 342 10.66 7.01 -18.31
C ALA A 342 10.80 7.50 -16.87
N GLN A 343 11.18 8.75 -16.66
CA GLN A 343 11.13 9.33 -15.32
C GLN A 343 9.69 9.41 -14.83
N PRO A 344 9.39 8.96 -13.59
CA PRO A 344 8.04 8.99 -13.06
C PRO A 344 7.55 10.43 -12.89
N THR A 345 6.50 10.78 -13.61
CA THR A 345 5.78 12.05 -13.41
C THR A 345 4.61 11.86 -12.45
N PHE A 346 4.15 10.63 -12.26
CA PHE A 346 2.92 10.30 -11.53
C PHE A 346 1.68 10.97 -12.14
N SER A 347 0.56 11.01 -11.38
CA SER A 347 -0.60 11.81 -11.79
C SER A 347 -1.18 11.43 -13.15
N ARG A 348 -1.19 10.12 -13.46
CA ARG A 348 -1.71 9.53 -14.69
C ARG A 348 -0.97 9.99 -15.96
N VAL A 349 0.34 10.17 -15.86
CA VAL A 349 1.23 10.38 -17.01
C VAL A 349 1.92 9.07 -17.35
N ILE A 350 1.57 8.50 -18.51
CA ILE A 350 2.08 7.18 -18.95
C ILE A 350 2.85 7.31 -20.27
N HIS A 351 4.03 6.70 -20.33
CA HIS A 351 4.86 6.65 -21.53
C HIS A 351 4.66 5.33 -22.26
N VAL A 352 4.54 5.39 -23.58
CA VAL A 352 4.51 4.23 -24.47
C VAL A 352 5.76 4.28 -25.34
N ARG A 353 6.58 3.24 -25.27
CA ARG A 353 7.88 3.14 -25.95
C ARG A 353 8.04 1.81 -26.69
N PRO A 354 8.81 1.76 -27.80
CA PRO A 354 9.18 0.49 -28.42
C PRO A 354 10.13 -0.30 -27.48
N PHE A 355 9.90 -1.59 -27.36
CA PHE A 355 10.81 -2.49 -26.65
C PHE A 355 11.89 -2.99 -27.62
N LYS A 356 13.11 -2.50 -27.49
CA LYS A 356 14.20 -2.84 -28.42
C LYS A 356 15.00 -4.07 -27.98
N ASN A 357 15.32 -4.20 -26.70
CA ASN A 357 16.06 -5.35 -26.14
C ASN A 357 15.91 -5.43 -24.61
N ASN A 358 16.34 -6.54 -24.00
CA ASN A 358 16.24 -6.77 -22.56
C ASN A 358 17.21 -5.91 -21.70
N ASN A 359 18.19 -5.25 -22.32
CA ASN A 359 19.18 -4.43 -21.60
C ASN A 359 18.68 -3.00 -21.32
N VAL A 360 17.44 -2.71 -21.72
CA VAL A 360 16.83 -1.38 -21.61
C VAL A 360 16.05 -1.21 -20.31
N ILE A 361 15.89 -2.28 -19.52
CA ILE A 361 15.13 -2.32 -18.26
C ILE A 361 16.03 -2.61 -17.08
#